data_6f9b7555c01377c1a3313237cfc7a630
#
_entry.id   6f9b7555c01377c1a3313237cfc7a630
#
_cell.length_a   1.000
_cell.length_b   1.000
_cell.length_c   1.000
_cell.angle_alpha   90.00
_cell.angle_beta   90.00
_cell.angle_gamma   90.00
#
_symmetry.space_group_name_H-M   'P 1'
#
loop_
_entity.id
_entity.type
_entity.pdbx_description
1 polymer ?
#
loop_
_entity_poly.entity_id
_entity_poly.type
_entity_poly.pdbx_seq_one_letter_code
_entity_poly.pdbx_strand_id
1 'polypeptide(L)'
;YHPTYNAVRRVLVDGQIMQEHSKFYYKAFTIASGPFAGRRGRLISPGQQDGFKPYPSFMLNGQEVDKWYCGTYAGTNEGGSPVKIGSRPARAPIVNLNFPTMQSCCQNRNVGGVTGFDMWNIYQASEIQLLALIEAATPDMQAVYGRGRVDTDSAGVVDATGGSPASRRGH
;
A
#
# COMPACT_ATOMS: atom_id res chain seq x y z
N TYR A 1 3.29 18.26 6.18
CA TYR A 1 2.93 17.05 5.40
C TYR A 1 2.86 17.39 3.92
N HIS A 2 3.38 16.48 3.07
CA HIS A 2 3.28 16.66 1.62
C HIS A 2 1.83 16.45 1.16
N PRO A 3 1.27 17.29 0.26
CA PRO A 3 -0.14 17.20 -0.16
C PRO A 3 -0.56 15.82 -0.69
N THR A 4 0.34 15.14 -1.40
CA THR A 4 0.09 13.78 -1.92
C THR A 4 -0.13 12.77 -0.79
N TYR A 5 0.61 12.89 0.31
CA TYR A 5 0.44 12.03 1.47
C TYR A 5 -0.87 12.33 2.21
N ASN A 6 -1.21 13.60 2.38
CA ASN A 6 -2.48 14.01 2.99
C ASN A 6 -3.72 13.56 2.20
N ALA A 7 -3.56 13.21 0.93
CA ALA A 7 -4.63 12.67 0.11
C ALA A 7 -4.93 11.18 0.39
N VAL A 8 -4.04 10.48 1.11
CA VAL A 8 -4.30 9.10 1.56
C VAL A 8 -5.30 9.14 2.70
N ARG A 9 -6.45 8.55 2.50
CA ARG A 9 -7.53 8.56 3.48
C ARG A 9 -8.16 7.18 3.68
N ARG A 10 -8.70 6.95 4.87
CA ARG A 10 -9.40 5.71 5.19
C ARG A 10 -10.85 5.77 4.68
N VAL A 11 -11.26 4.72 4.00
CA VAL A 11 -12.60 4.56 3.42
C VAL A 11 -13.14 3.16 3.63
N LEU A 12 -14.45 2.97 3.44
CA LEU A 12 -15.08 1.66 3.40
C LEU A 12 -15.33 1.28 1.94
N VAL A 13 -14.80 0.12 1.52
CA VAL A 13 -15.05 -0.46 0.19
C VAL A 13 -15.50 -1.91 0.41
N ASP A 14 -16.68 -2.25 -0.04
CA ASP A 14 -17.29 -3.58 0.17
C ASP A 14 -17.23 -4.03 1.65
N GLY A 15 -17.51 -3.12 2.58
CA GLY A 15 -17.45 -3.37 4.02
C GLY A 15 -16.03 -3.57 4.58
N GLN A 16 -14.98 -3.37 3.79
CA GLN A 16 -13.58 -3.46 4.21
C GLN A 16 -13.00 -2.08 4.48
N ILE A 17 -12.15 -1.99 5.50
CA ILE A 17 -11.44 -0.73 5.81
C ILE A 17 -10.23 -0.65 4.89
N MET A 18 -10.29 0.29 3.95
CA MET A 18 -9.27 0.48 2.92
C MET A 18 -8.65 1.88 3.05
N GLN A 19 -7.45 2.01 2.52
CA GLN A 19 -6.82 3.30 2.26
C GLN A 19 -7.00 3.64 0.79
N GLU A 20 -7.59 4.80 0.53
CA GLU A 20 -7.70 5.37 -0.81
C GLU A 20 -6.44 6.15 -1.11
N HIS A 21 -5.80 5.84 -2.21
CA HIS A 21 -4.66 6.54 -2.76
C HIS A 21 -5.12 7.34 -3.97
N SER A 22 -4.97 8.66 -3.92
CA SER A 22 -5.30 9.57 -5.01
C SER A 22 -4.13 9.72 -5.96
N LYS A 23 -4.44 9.83 -7.25
CA LYS A 23 -3.45 9.99 -8.32
C LYS A 23 -2.52 11.17 -8.04
N PHE A 24 -1.25 10.93 -8.27
CA PHE A 24 -0.21 11.94 -8.30
C PHE A 24 0.76 11.69 -9.46
N TYR A 25 1.58 12.66 -9.72
CA TYR A 25 2.54 12.66 -10.82
C TYR A 25 3.96 12.65 -10.30
N TYR A 26 4.88 12.12 -11.10
CA TYR A 26 6.29 12.09 -10.75
C TYR A 26 7.16 12.47 -11.93
N LYS A 27 8.35 12.98 -11.62
CA LYS A 27 9.43 13.23 -12.56
C LYS A 27 10.73 12.67 -12.02
N ALA A 28 11.36 11.79 -12.79
CA ALA A 28 12.70 11.32 -12.49
C ALA A 28 13.72 12.28 -13.08
N PHE A 29 14.80 12.54 -12.35
CA PHE A 29 15.88 13.41 -12.80
C PHE A 29 17.22 12.93 -12.25
N THR A 30 18.31 13.43 -12.80
CA THR A 30 19.66 13.26 -12.26
C THR A 30 20.07 14.54 -11.55
N ILE A 31 20.58 14.41 -10.32
CA ILE A 31 21.03 15.56 -9.53
C ILE A 31 22.27 16.13 -10.20
N ALA A 32 22.19 17.39 -10.63
CA ALA A 32 23.24 18.00 -11.44
C ALA A 32 24.47 18.45 -10.63
N SER A 33 24.31 18.78 -9.33
CA SER A 33 25.38 19.36 -8.50
C SER A 33 25.18 19.05 -7.01
N GLY A 34 26.20 19.35 -6.20
CA GLY A 34 26.19 19.15 -4.76
C GLY A 34 26.64 17.74 -4.33
N PRO A 35 26.51 17.40 -3.04
CA PRO A 35 27.00 16.13 -2.46
C PRO A 35 26.41 14.89 -3.09
N PHE A 36 25.27 15.02 -3.76
CA PHE A 36 24.55 13.92 -4.40
C PHE A 36 24.56 13.99 -5.93
N ALA A 37 25.45 14.79 -6.53
CA ALA A 37 25.56 14.91 -7.98
C ALA A 37 25.72 13.52 -8.64
N GLY A 38 25.06 13.33 -9.79
CA GLY A 38 25.03 12.05 -10.52
C GLY A 38 24.04 11.03 -10.00
N ARG A 39 23.47 11.20 -8.81
CA ARG A 39 22.42 10.29 -8.29
C ARG A 39 21.06 10.61 -8.91
N ARG A 40 20.22 9.57 -8.98
CA ARG A 40 18.83 9.72 -9.43
C ARG A 40 17.97 10.27 -8.29
N GLY A 41 17.18 11.29 -8.61
CA GLY A 41 16.14 11.85 -7.76
C GLY A 41 14.76 11.63 -8.35
N ARG A 42 13.73 11.73 -7.51
CA ARG A 42 12.33 11.75 -7.93
C ARG A 42 11.64 12.95 -7.29
N LEU A 43 10.91 13.68 -8.10
CA LEU A 43 9.97 14.71 -7.66
C LEU A 43 8.57 14.15 -7.76
N ILE A 44 7.70 14.51 -6.83
CA ILE A 44 6.26 14.19 -6.89
C ILE A 44 5.45 15.47 -6.84
N SER A 45 4.28 15.43 -7.47
CA SER A 45 3.33 16.54 -7.52
C SER A 45 1.90 16.01 -7.46
N PRO A 46 0.99 16.62 -6.67
CA PRO A 46 -0.41 16.24 -6.66
C PRO A 46 -1.14 16.59 -7.97
N GLY A 47 -0.62 17.52 -8.75
CA GLY A 47 -1.14 17.94 -10.05
C GLY A 47 -0.14 17.71 -11.17
N GLN A 48 -0.65 17.59 -12.39
CA GLN A 48 0.20 17.46 -13.57
C GLN A 48 1.00 18.74 -13.81
N GLN A 49 2.27 18.56 -14.14
CA GLN A 49 3.20 19.62 -14.48
C GLN A 49 4.06 19.19 -15.68
N ASP A 50 4.74 20.13 -16.31
CA ASP A 50 5.60 19.86 -17.44
C ASP A 50 6.71 18.84 -17.12
N GLY A 51 6.74 17.78 -17.93
CA GLY A 51 7.67 16.67 -17.77
C GLY A 51 7.35 15.71 -16.63
N PHE A 52 6.21 15.86 -15.96
CA PHE A 52 5.71 14.89 -15.00
C PHE A 52 4.79 13.87 -15.69
N LYS A 53 4.79 12.64 -15.20
CA LYS A 53 3.94 11.53 -15.65
C LYS A 53 3.12 11.00 -14.48
N PRO A 54 1.93 10.41 -14.71
CA PRO A 54 1.22 9.69 -13.66
C PRO A 54 2.13 8.63 -13.03
N TYR A 55 2.06 8.48 -11.71
CA TYR A 55 2.83 7.41 -11.07
C TYR A 55 2.32 6.05 -11.54
N PRO A 56 3.20 5.05 -11.78
CA PRO A 56 2.81 3.78 -12.44
C PRO A 56 1.72 2.98 -11.72
N SER A 57 1.52 3.17 -10.41
CA SER A 57 0.43 2.55 -9.64
C SER A 57 -0.97 3.00 -10.11
N PHE A 58 -1.06 4.14 -10.80
CA PHE A 58 -2.31 4.66 -11.37
C PHE A 58 -2.51 4.28 -12.84
N MET A 59 -1.69 3.33 -13.32
CA MET A 59 -1.87 2.70 -14.63
C MET A 59 -2.31 1.24 -14.44
N LEU A 60 -3.61 0.99 -14.42
CA LEU A 60 -4.17 -0.35 -14.24
C LEU A 60 -4.63 -0.90 -15.60
N ASN A 61 -4.06 -2.03 -16.00
CA ASN A 61 -4.36 -2.67 -17.29
C ASN A 61 -4.24 -1.72 -18.50
N GLY A 62 -3.25 -0.84 -18.46
CA GLY A 62 -3.02 0.14 -19.52
C GLY A 62 -3.96 1.35 -19.50
N GLN A 63 -4.85 1.44 -18.53
CA GLN A 63 -5.75 2.57 -18.33
C GLN A 63 -5.30 3.42 -17.16
N GLU A 64 -5.35 4.73 -17.31
CA GLU A 64 -5.10 5.67 -16.21
C GLU A 64 -6.32 5.73 -15.30
N VAL A 65 -6.10 5.59 -13.98
CA VAL A 65 -7.12 5.68 -12.96
C VAL A 65 -6.82 6.82 -11.99
N ASP A 66 -7.85 7.46 -11.46
CA ASP A 66 -7.69 8.59 -10.54
C ASP A 66 -7.37 8.16 -9.11
N LYS A 67 -7.64 6.91 -8.78
CA LYS A 67 -7.41 6.35 -7.46
C LYS A 67 -7.34 4.82 -7.47
N TRP A 68 -6.71 4.28 -6.45
CA TRP A 68 -6.73 2.87 -6.13
C TRP A 68 -6.83 2.68 -4.62
N TYR A 69 -7.11 1.46 -4.17
CA TYR A 69 -7.37 1.16 -2.77
C TYR A 69 -6.47 0.02 -2.28
N CYS A 70 -5.97 0.12 -1.06
CA CYS A 70 -5.32 -1.01 -0.40
C CYS A 70 -5.94 -1.27 0.98
N GLY A 71 -5.82 -2.50 1.46
CA GLY A 71 -6.25 -2.85 2.81
C GLY A 71 -5.47 -2.03 3.86
N THR A 72 -6.19 -1.38 4.78
CA THR A 72 -5.57 -0.70 5.92
C THR A 72 -4.90 -1.70 6.86
N TYR A 73 -5.43 -2.89 6.95
CA TYR A 73 -4.93 -3.97 7.80
C TYR A 73 -4.43 -5.14 6.95
N ALA A 74 -3.53 -5.94 7.52
CA ALA A 74 -3.09 -7.17 6.89
C ALA A 74 -4.31 -8.05 6.57
N GLY A 75 -4.23 -8.78 5.46
CA GLY A 75 -5.34 -9.59 4.98
C GLY A 75 -5.81 -10.63 6.00
N THR A 76 -7.10 -10.65 6.28
CA THR A 76 -7.74 -11.54 7.24
C THR A 76 -8.67 -12.53 6.55
N ASN A 77 -8.88 -13.70 7.14
CA ASN A 77 -9.87 -14.67 6.64
C ASN A 77 -11.27 -14.21 7.06
N GLU A 78 -12.11 -13.84 6.09
CA GLU A 78 -13.52 -13.46 6.34
C GLU A 78 -14.48 -14.66 6.25
N GLY A 79 -13.93 -15.86 6.09
CA GLY A 79 -14.72 -17.07 5.93
C GLY A 79 -15.38 -17.19 4.56
N GLY A 80 -16.38 -18.07 4.49
CA GLY A 80 -17.13 -18.35 3.27
C GLY A 80 -16.57 -19.51 2.46
N SER A 81 -17.34 -19.94 1.47
CA SER A 81 -16.94 -20.90 0.45
C SER A 81 -17.32 -20.32 -0.92
N PRO A 82 -16.37 -19.84 -1.70
CA PRO A 82 -14.92 -19.79 -1.43
C PRO A 82 -14.51 -18.74 -0.38
N VAL A 83 -13.33 -18.95 0.22
CA VAL A 83 -12.76 -18.02 1.23
C VAL A 83 -12.53 -16.66 0.63
N LYS A 84 -12.92 -15.61 1.35
CA LYS A 84 -12.68 -14.21 1.01
C LYS A 84 -11.68 -13.59 1.97
N ILE A 85 -10.78 -12.76 1.44
CA ILE A 85 -9.87 -11.98 2.27
C ILE A 85 -10.52 -10.65 2.67
N GLY A 86 -10.20 -10.15 3.85
CA GLY A 86 -10.70 -8.88 4.35
C GLY A 86 -9.60 -7.98 4.90
N SER A 87 -9.97 -6.73 5.22
CA SER A 87 -9.13 -5.75 5.89
C SER A 87 -9.89 -5.22 7.11
N ARG A 88 -9.63 -5.84 8.27
CA ARG A 88 -10.32 -5.52 9.53
C ARG A 88 -9.34 -5.45 10.69
N PRO A 89 -9.56 -4.54 11.67
CA PRO A 89 -8.76 -4.48 12.88
C PRO A 89 -9.03 -5.67 13.80
N ALA A 90 -8.12 -5.93 14.74
CA ALA A 90 -8.23 -6.94 15.78
C ALA A 90 -8.51 -8.36 15.26
N ARG A 91 -8.02 -8.69 14.07
CA ARG A 91 -8.10 -10.02 13.46
C ARG A 91 -6.71 -10.53 13.16
N ALA A 92 -6.49 -11.82 13.37
CA ALA A 92 -5.25 -12.47 12.96
C ALA A 92 -5.12 -12.44 11.43
N PRO A 93 -3.94 -12.08 10.89
CA PRO A 93 -3.69 -12.18 9.47
C PRO A 93 -3.83 -13.63 8.98
N ILE A 94 -4.31 -13.79 7.75
CA ILE A 94 -4.28 -15.08 7.09
C ILE A 94 -2.85 -15.45 6.75
N VAL A 95 -2.43 -16.66 7.07
CA VAL A 95 -1.06 -17.16 6.87
C VAL A 95 -1.07 -18.54 6.20
N ASN A 96 0.11 -19.05 5.84
CA ASN A 96 0.30 -20.37 5.24
C ASN A 96 -0.44 -20.58 3.91
N LEU A 97 -0.57 -19.51 3.12
CA LEU A 97 -1.12 -19.57 1.77
C LEU A 97 -0.01 -19.31 0.75
N ASN A 98 -0.02 -20.08 -0.34
CA ASN A 98 0.79 -19.76 -1.50
C ASN A 98 0.17 -18.58 -2.29
N PHE A 99 0.95 -17.99 -3.19
CA PHE A 99 0.52 -16.82 -3.98
C PHE A 99 -0.78 -17.04 -4.75
N PRO A 100 -0.97 -18.12 -5.54
CA PRO A 100 -2.21 -18.34 -6.27
C PRO A 100 -3.45 -18.43 -5.37
N THR A 101 -3.32 -19.09 -4.22
CA THR A 101 -4.43 -19.21 -3.26
C THR A 101 -4.76 -17.85 -2.65
N MET A 102 -3.76 -17.06 -2.26
CA MET A 102 -3.96 -15.72 -1.73
C MET A 102 -4.65 -14.83 -2.77
N GLN A 103 -4.20 -14.86 -4.01
CA GLN A 103 -4.81 -14.12 -5.10
C GLN A 103 -6.28 -14.52 -5.31
N SER A 104 -6.57 -15.82 -5.32
CA SER A 104 -7.96 -16.32 -5.40
C SER A 104 -8.82 -15.79 -4.25
N CYS A 105 -8.30 -15.77 -3.03
CA CYS A 105 -9.02 -15.22 -1.87
C CYS A 105 -9.34 -13.72 -2.02
N CYS A 106 -8.46 -12.94 -2.67
CA CYS A 106 -8.75 -11.55 -3.02
C CYS A 106 -9.85 -11.48 -4.09
N GLN A 107 -9.68 -12.23 -5.17
CA GLN A 107 -10.58 -12.21 -6.33
C GLN A 107 -11.98 -12.77 -6.01
N ASN A 108 -12.12 -13.63 -5.02
CA ASN A 108 -13.42 -14.15 -4.54
C ASN A 108 -14.34 -13.03 -3.98
N ARG A 109 -13.82 -11.82 -3.79
CA ARG A 109 -14.63 -10.65 -3.46
C ARG A 109 -15.32 -10.03 -4.67
N ASN A 110 -14.88 -10.35 -5.89
CA ASN A 110 -15.42 -9.81 -7.14
C ASN A 110 -16.77 -10.46 -7.48
N VAL A 111 -17.78 -10.23 -6.65
CA VAL A 111 -19.14 -10.78 -6.80
C VAL A 111 -20.20 -9.71 -6.57
N GLY A 112 -21.37 -9.88 -7.12
CA GLY A 112 -22.50 -8.97 -6.89
C GLY A 112 -22.27 -7.55 -7.37
N GLY A 113 -21.53 -7.36 -8.48
CA GLY A 113 -21.19 -6.05 -9.03
C GLY A 113 -19.92 -5.42 -8.46
N VAL A 114 -19.30 -6.04 -7.45
CA VAL A 114 -17.99 -5.65 -6.94
C VAL A 114 -16.92 -6.20 -7.89
N THR A 115 -15.95 -5.35 -8.25
CA THR A 115 -14.84 -5.71 -9.17
C THR A 115 -13.53 -5.09 -8.72
N GLY A 116 -12.41 -5.62 -9.20
CA GLY A 116 -11.07 -5.03 -9.04
C GLY A 116 -10.33 -5.43 -7.77
N PHE A 117 -10.89 -6.32 -6.93
CA PHE A 117 -10.12 -6.89 -5.83
C PHE A 117 -9.08 -7.89 -6.35
N ASP A 118 -7.83 -7.62 -6.04
CA ASP A 118 -6.69 -8.47 -6.37
C ASP A 118 -5.54 -8.21 -5.38
N MET A 119 -4.42 -8.86 -5.57
CA MET A 119 -3.20 -8.58 -4.84
C MET A 119 -2.51 -7.31 -5.35
N TRP A 120 -1.69 -6.71 -4.51
CA TRP A 120 -0.86 -5.57 -4.92
C TRP A 120 0.08 -5.96 -6.06
N ASN A 121 0.26 -5.05 -6.97
CA ASN A 121 1.35 -5.12 -7.93
C ASN A 121 2.59 -4.36 -7.41
N ILE A 122 3.71 -4.55 -8.10
CA ILE A 122 4.99 -3.93 -7.70
C ILE A 122 4.94 -2.40 -7.73
N TYR A 123 4.13 -1.79 -8.57
CA TYR A 123 4.01 -0.34 -8.68
C TYR A 123 3.26 0.27 -7.49
N GLN A 124 2.23 -0.42 -7.00
CA GLN A 124 1.49 -0.06 -5.80
C GLN A 124 2.39 -0.18 -4.56
N ALA A 125 3.14 -1.27 -4.43
CA ALA A 125 4.12 -1.43 -3.36
C ALA A 125 5.21 -0.33 -3.42
N SER A 126 5.71 -0.01 -4.61
CA SER A 126 6.71 1.06 -4.82
C SER A 126 6.17 2.45 -4.47
N GLU A 127 4.88 2.71 -4.72
CA GLU A 127 4.23 3.95 -4.30
C GLU A 127 4.22 4.10 -2.79
N ILE A 128 3.74 3.07 -2.07
CA ILE A 128 3.69 3.08 -0.61
C ILE A 128 5.08 3.32 -0.02
N GLN A 129 6.11 2.65 -0.55
CA GLN A 129 7.49 2.86 -0.13
C GLN A 129 7.96 4.29 -0.40
N LEU A 130 7.65 4.86 -1.56
CA LEU A 130 8.02 6.23 -1.89
C LEU A 130 7.37 7.25 -0.95
N LEU A 131 6.06 7.10 -0.71
CA LEU A 131 5.33 7.97 0.21
C LEU A 131 5.84 7.84 1.65
N ALA A 132 6.15 6.64 2.10
CA ALA A 132 6.75 6.40 3.42
C ALA A 132 8.13 7.06 3.55
N LEU A 133 8.98 6.99 2.52
CA LEU A 133 10.28 7.68 2.50
C LEU A 133 10.15 9.20 2.57
N ILE A 134 9.16 9.77 1.89
CA ILE A 134 8.89 11.22 1.92
C ILE A 134 8.38 11.64 3.31
N GLU A 135 7.48 10.88 3.89
CA GLU A 135 6.94 11.13 5.23
C GLU A 135 8.01 11.04 6.31
N ALA A 136 8.77 9.96 6.31
CA ALA A 136 9.79 9.69 7.32
C ALA A 136 11.05 10.55 7.15
N ALA A 137 11.28 11.09 5.97
CA ALA A 137 12.50 11.84 5.60
C ALA A 137 13.81 11.06 5.92
N THR A 138 13.74 9.74 5.96
CA THR A 138 14.86 8.85 6.25
C THR A 138 14.70 7.51 5.53
N PRO A 139 15.80 6.86 5.11
CA PRO A 139 15.74 5.49 4.60
C PRO A 139 15.59 4.45 5.72
N ASP A 140 15.80 4.80 6.97
CA ASP A 140 15.64 3.90 8.12
C ASP A 140 14.16 3.79 8.52
N MET A 141 13.42 3.03 7.74
CA MET A 141 12.00 2.77 7.98
C MET A 141 11.76 1.98 9.26
N GLN A 142 12.72 1.16 9.69
CA GLN A 142 12.59 0.38 10.92
C GLN A 142 12.62 1.25 12.16
N ALA A 143 13.43 2.32 12.16
CA ALA A 143 13.45 3.27 13.27
C ALA A 143 12.14 4.06 13.38
N VAL A 144 11.46 4.34 12.25
CA VAL A 144 10.23 5.15 12.22
C VAL A 144 8.97 4.29 12.45
N TYR A 145 8.85 3.18 11.74
CA TYR A 145 7.64 2.34 11.72
C TYR A 145 7.76 1.06 12.55
N GLY A 146 8.96 0.74 13.06
CA GLY A 146 9.24 -0.49 13.76
C GLY A 146 9.67 -1.63 12.85
N ARG A 147 10.25 -2.66 13.46
CA ARG A 147 10.83 -3.80 12.73
C ARG A 147 9.80 -4.82 12.25
N GLY A 148 8.56 -4.71 12.70
CA GLY A 148 7.61 -5.81 12.56
C GLY A 148 8.00 -7.00 13.46
N ARG A 149 7.44 -8.16 13.21
CA ARG A 149 7.70 -9.37 13.99
C ARG A 149 8.89 -10.14 13.41
N VAL A 150 10.08 -9.86 13.94
CA VAL A 150 11.34 -10.48 13.50
C VAL A 150 12.02 -11.34 14.57
N ASP A 151 11.46 -11.39 15.78
CA ASP A 151 12.10 -11.96 16.97
C ASP A 151 11.50 -13.31 17.39
N THR A 152 10.80 -14.00 16.50
CA THR A 152 10.21 -15.31 16.79
C THR A 152 10.67 -16.37 15.78
N ASP A 153 11.19 -17.46 16.30
CA ASP A 153 11.62 -18.62 15.51
C ASP A 153 10.46 -19.49 15.00
N SER A 154 9.23 -19.16 15.36
CA SER A 154 8.07 -19.93 14.96
C SER A 154 7.36 -19.27 13.77
N ALA A 155 6.90 -20.09 12.83
CA ALA A 155 5.95 -19.70 11.78
C ALA A 155 4.57 -19.34 12.36
N GLY A 156 4.53 -18.89 13.61
CA GLY A 156 3.32 -18.56 14.33
C GLY A 156 2.60 -17.36 13.74
N VAL A 157 1.32 -17.31 13.97
CA VAL A 157 0.46 -16.18 13.62
C VAL A 157 0.95 -14.96 14.36
N VAL A 158 1.16 -13.85 13.65
CA VAL A 158 1.39 -12.55 14.26
C VAL A 158 0.17 -12.11 15.07
N ASP A 159 0.39 -11.21 16.02
CA ASP A 159 -0.71 -10.63 16.80
C ASP A 159 -1.79 -10.03 15.90
N ALA A 160 -2.99 -9.92 16.43
CA ALA A 160 -4.09 -9.34 15.71
C ALA A 160 -3.74 -7.96 15.14
N THR A 161 -4.11 -7.72 13.89
CA THR A 161 -3.84 -6.45 13.19
C THR A 161 -4.46 -5.27 13.92
N GLY A 162 -3.74 -4.15 13.98
CA GLY A 162 -4.18 -2.96 14.72
C GLY A 162 -3.73 -2.92 16.18
N GLY A 163 -3.09 -3.96 16.70
CA GLY A 163 -2.58 -4.02 18.07
C GLY A 163 -1.21 -3.38 18.27
N SER A 164 -0.40 -3.21 17.22
CA SER A 164 0.94 -2.65 17.35
C SER A 164 0.92 -1.12 17.38
N PRO A 165 1.85 -0.48 18.08
CA PRO A 165 2.01 0.97 18.07
C PRO A 165 2.23 1.55 16.65
N ALA A 166 2.86 0.79 15.75
CA ALA A 166 3.07 1.18 14.36
C ALA A 166 1.77 1.24 13.56
N SER A 167 0.79 0.39 13.87
CA SER A 167 -0.52 0.42 13.23
C SER A 167 -1.38 1.62 13.65
N ARG A 168 -1.00 2.28 14.75
CA ARG A 168 -1.69 3.49 15.24
C ARG A 168 -1.27 4.78 14.55
N ARG A 169 -0.19 4.75 13.78
CA ARG A 169 0.33 5.93 13.07
C ARG A 169 -0.30 6.16 11.69
N GLY A 170 -1.22 5.33 11.28
CA GLY A 170 -2.04 5.51 10.08
C GLY A 170 -3.25 6.42 10.32
N HIS A 171 -3.03 7.55 10.97
CA HIS A 171 -4.06 8.58 11.18
C HIS A 171 -3.75 9.80 10.33
#